data_5b9ebdf11285f353d6e5a0e420f38c84
#
_entry.id   5b9ebdf11285f353d6e5a0e420f38c84
#
_cell.length_a   1.000
_cell.length_b   1.000
_cell.length_c   1.000
_cell.angle_alpha   90.00
_cell.angle_beta   90.00
_cell.angle_gamma   90.00
#
_symmetry.space_group_name_H-M   'P 1'
#
loop_
_entity.id
_entity.type
_entity.pdbx_description
1 polymer ?
#
loop_
_entity_poly.entity_id
_entity_poly.type
_entity_poly.pdbx_seq_one_letter_code
_entity_poly.pdbx_strand_id
1 'polypeptide(L)'
;MAPPNSVGMRFTTVYAPDSRDNMMYGLLRDKKATYVTNHRRDWIHVHDVCSAIRFLAPTTVTGPVPVGYGESVPVRKLAEKFGQGDLPVKEFTPGEVDDNVADISVMMSIGWIPVINILDTVQNNEDP
;
A
#
# COMPACT_ATOMS: atom_id res chain seq x y z
N MET A 1 2.35 8.29 25.78
CA MET A 1 1.40 7.17 25.96
C MET A 1 0.03 7.60 25.44
N ALA A 2 -0.60 6.78 24.62
CA ALA A 2 -1.93 7.09 24.08
C ALA A 2 -3.00 6.94 25.17
N PRO A 3 -4.06 7.77 25.15
CA PRO A 3 -5.18 7.60 26.07
C PRO A 3 -5.82 6.21 25.93
N PRO A 4 -6.44 5.66 27.00
CA PRO A 4 -7.01 4.31 26.95
C PRO A 4 -8.14 4.13 25.94
N ASN A 5 -8.82 5.21 25.55
CA ASN A 5 -9.91 5.17 24.57
C ASN A 5 -9.48 5.63 23.17
N SER A 6 -8.18 5.68 22.91
CA SER A 6 -7.67 6.05 21.60
C SER A 6 -7.54 4.84 20.67
N VAL A 7 -7.51 5.09 19.36
CA VAL A 7 -7.23 4.09 18.36
C VAL A 7 -5.98 4.50 17.59
N GLY A 8 -5.09 3.54 17.34
CA GLY A 8 -3.89 3.73 16.54
C GLY A 8 -4.00 2.98 15.24
N MET A 9 -4.12 3.69 14.12
CA MET A 9 -4.17 3.06 12.81
C MET A 9 -2.77 2.74 12.34
N ARG A 10 -2.56 1.49 11.92
CA ARG A 10 -1.27 1.02 11.39
C ARG A 10 -1.40 0.77 9.90
N PHE A 11 -0.86 1.69 9.12
CA PHE A 11 -0.96 1.61 7.66
C PHE A 11 0.17 0.76 7.07
N THR A 12 -0.14 0.03 6.02
CA THR A 12 0.85 -0.58 5.14
C THR A 12 1.42 0.50 4.21
N THR A 13 1.86 0.14 3.00
CA THR A 13 2.46 1.12 2.09
C THR A 13 1.38 1.96 1.43
N VAL A 14 1.27 3.23 1.83
CA VAL A 14 0.28 4.17 1.29
C VAL A 14 0.84 4.80 0.01
N TYR A 15 0.02 4.87 -1.01
CA TYR A 15 0.40 5.50 -2.28
C TYR A 15 -0.74 6.37 -2.81
N ALA A 16 -0.40 7.25 -3.73
CA ALA A 16 -1.35 8.09 -4.47
C ALA A 16 -0.80 8.30 -5.89
N PRO A 17 -1.65 8.67 -6.86
CA PRO A 17 -1.17 8.95 -8.22
C PRO A 17 -0.08 10.02 -8.28
N ASP A 18 -0.05 10.94 -7.33
CA ASP A 18 0.95 12.01 -7.22
C ASP A 18 2.05 11.70 -6.21
N SER A 19 2.27 10.43 -5.84
CA SER A 19 3.36 10.04 -4.96
C SER A 19 4.70 10.57 -5.46
N ARG A 20 5.55 10.99 -4.50
CA ARG A 20 6.84 11.60 -4.82
C ARG A 20 7.89 10.57 -5.24
N ASP A 21 8.96 11.04 -5.84
CA ASP A 21 10.06 10.22 -6.34
C ASP A 21 10.87 9.53 -5.23
N ASN A 22 10.65 9.85 -3.97
CA ASN A 22 11.28 9.14 -2.87
C ASN A 22 10.54 7.84 -2.51
N MET A 23 9.47 7.54 -3.22
CA MET A 23 8.67 6.32 -3.05
C MET A 23 8.72 5.49 -4.32
N MET A 24 8.68 4.17 -4.17
CA MET A 24 8.79 3.27 -5.33
C MET A 24 7.70 3.53 -6.37
N TYR A 25 6.48 3.81 -5.96
CA TYR A 25 5.39 4.12 -6.89
C TYR A 25 5.74 5.33 -7.77
N GLY A 26 6.20 6.42 -7.14
CA GLY A 26 6.59 7.63 -7.88
C GLY A 26 7.79 7.41 -8.78
N LEU A 27 8.79 6.65 -8.29
CA LEU A 27 9.97 6.32 -9.10
C LEU A 27 9.60 5.52 -10.36
N LEU A 28 8.71 4.55 -10.22
CA LEU A 28 8.28 3.76 -11.37
C LEU A 28 7.39 4.57 -12.32
N ARG A 29 6.49 5.38 -11.77
CA ARG A 29 5.61 6.24 -12.59
C ARG A 29 6.42 7.19 -13.46
N ASP A 30 7.45 7.81 -12.89
CA ASP A 30 8.27 8.82 -13.58
C ASP A 30 9.47 8.22 -14.30
N LYS A 31 9.57 6.88 -14.32
CA LYS A 31 10.65 6.14 -14.99
C LYS A 31 12.04 6.52 -14.48
N LYS A 32 12.14 6.76 -13.18
CA LYS A 32 13.40 7.11 -12.50
C LYS A 32 14.00 5.95 -11.72
N ALA A 33 13.28 4.83 -11.58
CA ALA A 33 13.81 3.65 -10.92
C ALA A 33 14.92 3.03 -11.76
N THR A 34 16.02 2.64 -11.11
CA THR A 34 17.15 1.99 -11.78
C THR A 34 17.18 0.49 -11.53
N TYR A 35 16.43 0.02 -10.54
CA TYR A 35 16.27 -1.39 -10.23
C TYR A 35 14.99 -1.58 -9.42
N VAL A 36 14.56 -2.82 -9.30
CA VAL A 36 13.49 -3.22 -8.39
C VAL A 36 13.98 -4.34 -7.50
N THR A 37 13.28 -4.57 -6.39
CA THR A 37 13.57 -5.68 -5.49
C THR A 37 12.57 -6.80 -5.70
N ASN A 38 12.84 -7.97 -5.12
CA ASN A 38 11.88 -9.07 -5.13
C ASN A 38 10.93 -9.05 -3.94
N HIS A 39 10.78 -7.88 -3.30
CA HIS A 39 9.83 -7.68 -2.22
C HIS A 39 8.39 -7.69 -2.72
N ARG A 40 7.50 -8.04 -1.82
CA ARG A 40 6.06 -7.87 -1.98
C ARG A 40 5.61 -6.86 -0.94
N ARG A 41 4.63 -6.03 -1.29
CA ARG A 41 4.08 -5.02 -0.38
C ARG A 41 2.57 -4.99 -0.48
N ASP A 42 1.95 -4.71 0.65
CA ASP A 42 0.53 -4.38 0.71
C ASP A 42 0.41 -2.89 0.40
N TRP A 43 -0.16 -2.56 -0.76
CA TRP A 43 -0.27 -1.18 -1.25
C TRP A 43 -1.69 -0.70 -1.06
N ILE A 44 -1.88 0.34 -0.25
CA ILE A 44 -3.20 0.92 -0.04
C ILE A 44 -3.25 2.34 -0.62
N HIS A 45 -4.28 2.60 -1.42
CA HIS A 45 -4.49 3.92 -2.00
C HIS A 45 -4.90 4.92 -0.93
N VAL A 46 -4.43 6.16 -1.03
CA VAL A 46 -4.73 7.22 -0.06
C VAL A 46 -6.24 7.43 0.11
N HIS A 47 -7.02 7.25 -0.94
CA HIS A 47 -8.48 7.36 -0.88
C HIS A 47 -9.07 6.30 0.06
N ASP A 48 -8.58 5.07 0.00
CA ASP A 48 -9.02 4.01 0.92
C ASP A 48 -8.58 4.27 2.35
N VAL A 49 -7.43 4.91 2.55
CA VAL A 49 -6.99 5.37 3.88
C VAL A 49 -8.00 6.37 4.44
N CYS A 50 -8.40 7.35 3.65
CA CYS A 50 -9.38 8.36 4.08
C CYS A 50 -10.73 7.73 4.40
N SER A 51 -11.19 6.76 3.61
CA SER A 51 -12.44 6.06 3.90
C SER A 51 -12.35 5.23 5.17
N ALA A 52 -11.19 4.61 5.42
CA ALA A 52 -10.96 3.85 6.65
C ALA A 52 -11.08 4.76 7.88
N ILE A 53 -10.50 5.96 7.82
CA ILE A 53 -10.61 6.93 8.91
C ILE A 53 -12.07 7.30 9.16
N ARG A 54 -12.84 7.54 8.09
CA ARG A 54 -14.26 7.89 8.21
C ARG A 54 -15.09 6.76 8.81
N PHE A 55 -14.77 5.50 8.48
CA PHE A 55 -15.47 4.35 9.06
C PHE A 55 -15.13 4.14 10.52
N LEU A 56 -13.88 4.38 10.89
CA LEU A 56 -13.39 4.11 12.24
C LEU A 56 -13.80 5.18 13.24
N ALA A 57 -13.87 6.45 12.83
CA ALA A 57 -14.07 7.59 13.71
C ALA A 57 -15.33 7.47 14.59
N PRO A 58 -16.50 7.03 14.09
CA PRO A 58 -17.71 6.93 14.93
C PRO A 58 -17.78 5.67 15.77
N THR A 59 -16.79 4.79 15.71
CA THR A 59 -16.82 3.50 16.44
C THR A 59 -16.21 3.63 17.81
N THR A 60 -16.39 2.59 18.64
CA THR A 60 -15.76 2.48 19.95
C THR A 60 -14.50 1.61 19.92
N VAL A 61 -14.02 1.25 18.74
CA VAL A 61 -12.80 0.45 18.58
C VAL A 61 -11.61 1.23 19.16
N THR A 62 -10.78 0.53 19.95
CA THR A 62 -9.56 1.10 20.54
C THR A 62 -8.38 0.18 20.28
N GLY A 63 -7.17 0.72 20.54
CA GLY A 63 -5.93 -0.02 20.37
C GLY A 63 -5.41 0.03 18.94
N PRO A 64 -4.42 -0.81 18.61
CA PRO A 64 -3.85 -0.83 17.26
C PRO A 64 -4.79 -1.52 16.27
N VAL A 65 -5.00 -0.88 15.11
CA VAL A 65 -5.87 -1.39 14.06
C VAL A 65 -5.09 -1.39 12.75
N PRO A 66 -4.76 -2.57 12.19
CA PRO A 66 -4.11 -2.63 10.88
C PRO A 66 -5.04 -2.15 9.77
N VAL A 67 -4.51 -1.33 8.89
CA VAL A 67 -5.23 -0.79 7.72
C VAL A 67 -4.35 -0.96 6.48
N GLY A 68 -4.82 -1.73 5.54
CA GLY A 68 -4.14 -2.00 4.29
C GLY A 68 -5.11 -2.52 3.26
N TYR A 69 -4.57 -2.98 2.14
CA TYR A 69 -5.38 -3.60 1.10
C TYR A 69 -5.75 -5.05 1.46
N GLY A 70 -4.94 -5.69 2.28
CA GLY A 70 -5.17 -7.07 2.71
C GLY A 70 -4.56 -8.12 1.78
N GLU A 71 -3.94 -7.71 0.71
CA GLU A 71 -3.20 -8.57 -0.22
C GLU A 71 -1.94 -7.86 -0.66
N SER A 72 -0.87 -8.62 -0.90
CA SER A 72 0.39 -8.04 -1.36
C SER A 72 0.53 -8.13 -2.87
N VAL A 73 1.28 -7.17 -3.42
CA VAL A 73 1.64 -7.14 -4.84
C VAL A 73 3.16 -7.06 -4.93
N PRO A 74 3.81 -7.93 -5.74
CA PRO A 74 5.25 -7.84 -5.93
C PRO A 74 5.63 -6.51 -6.60
N VAL A 75 6.75 -5.93 -6.15
CA VAL A 75 7.29 -4.71 -6.77
C VAL A 75 7.54 -4.93 -8.27
N ARG A 76 8.01 -6.11 -8.63
CA ARG A 76 8.23 -6.47 -10.04
C ARG A 76 6.95 -6.36 -10.87
N LYS A 77 5.83 -6.81 -10.33
CA LYS A 77 4.54 -6.74 -11.02
C LYS A 77 4.12 -5.30 -11.26
N LEU A 78 4.35 -4.44 -10.25
CA LEU A 78 4.08 -3.02 -10.39
C LEU A 78 4.96 -2.41 -11.49
N ALA A 79 6.26 -2.77 -11.52
CA ALA A 79 7.17 -2.29 -12.56
C ALA A 79 6.72 -2.73 -13.95
N GLU A 80 6.27 -3.97 -14.10
CA GLU A 80 5.74 -4.46 -15.38
C GLU A 80 4.54 -3.63 -15.84
N LYS A 81 3.65 -3.28 -14.92
CA LYS A 81 2.47 -2.46 -15.24
C LYS A 81 2.85 -1.06 -15.70
N PHE A 82 3.95 -0.50 -15.19
CA PHE A 82 4.46 0.80 -15.63
C PHE A 82 5.33 0.70 -16.90
N GLY A 83 5.41 -0.47 -17.51
CA GLY A 83 6.23 -0.66 -18.71
C GLY A 83 7.71 -0.79 -18.43
N GLN A 84 8.09 -1.14 -17.21
CA GLN A 84 9.48 -1.25 -16.78
C GLN A 84 9.83 -2.65 -16.27
N GLY A 85 9.25 -3.67 -16.88
CA GLY A 85 9.48 -5.05 -16.48
C GLY A 85 10.90 -5.57 -16.73
N ASP A 86 11.72 -4.82 -17.48
CA ASP A 86 13.10 -5.19 -17.80
C ASP A 86 14.12 -4.58 -16.82
N LEU A 87 13.68 -3.87 -15.78
CA LEU A 87 14.60 -3.34 -14.77
C LEU A 87 15.31 -4.50 -14.03
N PRO A 88 16.60 -4.31 -13.67
CA PRO A 88 17.31 -5.30 -12.88
C PRO A 88 16.61 -5.55 -11.55
N VAL A 89 16.65 -6.80 -11.09
CA VAL A 89 16.07 -7.20 -9.82
C VAL A 89 17.20 -7.41 -8.81
N LYS A 90 17.15 -6.66 -7.70
CA LYS A 90 18.01 -6.87 -6.55
C LYS A 90 17.30 -7.72 -5.51
N GLU A 91 17.96 -8.77 -5.05
CA GLU A 91 17.44 -9.56 -3.95
C GLU A 91 17.54 -8.77 -2.65
N PHE A 92 16.56 -8.94 -1.77
CA PHE A 92 16.61 -8.32 -0.46
C PHE A 92 17.59 -9.04 0.44
N THR A 93 18.14 -8.30 1.42
CA THR A 93 19.09 -8.83 2.40
C THR A 93 18.36 -9.76 3.37
N PRO A 94 18.97 -10.89 3.78
CA PRO A 94 18.36 -11.74 4.79
C PRO A 94 18.03 -10.94 6.06
N GLY A 95 16.82 -11.14 6.58
CA GLY A 95 16.31 -10.41 7.73
C GLY A 95 15.43 -9.20 7.38
N GLU A 96 15.42 -8.75 6.13
CA GLU A 96 14.47 -7.72 5.70
C GLU A 96 13.06 -8.29 5.63
N VAL A 97 12.06 -7.41 5.83
CA VAL A 97 10.66 -7.80 5.69
C VAL A 97 10.35 -7.99 4.20
N ASP A 98 10.00 -9.22 3.84
CA ASP A 98 9.66 -9.58 2.46
C ASP A 98 8.22 -9.23 2.12
N ASP A 99 7.31 -9.42 3.06
CA ASP A 99 5.87 -9.27 2.84
C ASP A 99 5.24 -8.66 4.09
N ASN A 100 4.44 -7.61 3.91
CA ASN A 100 3.85 -6.88 5.03
C ASN A 100 2.33 -6.74 4.92
N VAL A 101 1.66 -7.80 4.52
CA VAL A 101 0.20 -7.81 4.37
C VAL A 101 -0.51 -7.49 5.69
N ALA A 102 -1.45 -6.55 5.65
CA ALA A 102 -2.25 -6.21 6.82
C ALA A 102 -3.35 -7.24 7.05
N ASP A 103 -3.59 -7.57 8.32
CA ASP A 103 -4.80 -8.28 8.71
C ASP A 103 -5.91 -7.25 8.89
N ILE A 104 -6.81 -7.15 7.92
CA ILE A 104 -7.86 -6.14 7.90
C ILE A 104 -9.18 -6.62 8.54
N SER A 105 -9.14 -7.69 9.32
CA SER A 105 -10.36 -8.28 9.91
C SER A 105 -11.11 -7.31 10.81
N VAL A 106 -10.42 -6.46 11.59
CA VAL A 106 -11.07 -5.47 12.43
C VAL A 106 -11.83 -4.45 11.58
N MET A 107 -11.19 -3.91 10.54
CA MET A 107 -11.85 -2.94 9.66
C MET A 107 -13.02 -3.56 8.91
N MET A 108 -12.89 -4.80 8.47
CA MET A 108 -14.00 -5.50 7.82
C MET A 108 -15.18 -5.72 8.79
N SER A 109 -14.90 -5.95 10.06
CA SER A 109 -15.95 -6.14 11.06
C SER A 109 -16.82 -4.91 11.28
N ILE A 110 -16.31 -3.72 10.97
CA ILE A 110 -17.08 -2.46 11.03
C ILE A 110 -17.60 -2.02 9.67
N GLY A 111 -17.53 -2.88 8.67
CA GLY A 111 -18.11 -2.65 7.34
C GLY A 111 -17.20 -2.03 6.31
N TRP A 112 -15.91 -1.81 6.62
CA TRP A 112 -14.97 -1.23 5.66
C TRP A 112 -14.25 -2.30 4.86
N ILE A 113 -14.12 -2.08 3.57
CA ILE A 113 -13.22 -2.84 2.69
C ILE A 113 -12.48 -1.87 1.79
N PRO A 114 -11.21 -2.16 1.41
CA PRO A 114 -10.53 -1.36 0.40
C PRO A 114 -11.12 -1.63 -0.98
N VAL A 115 -11.16 -0.61 -1.83
CA VAL A 115 -11.79 -0.73 -3.14
C VAL A 115 -10.84 -0.46 -4.30
N ILE A 116 -9.69 0.15 -4.07
CA ILE A 116 -8.77 0.55 -5.14
C ILE A 116 -7.57 -0.39 -5.16
N ASN A 117 -7.45 -1.18 -6.24
CA ASN A 117 -6.29 -2.04 -6.47
C ASN A 117 -5.22 -1.23 -7.20
N ILE A 118 -3.96 -1.31 -6.71
CA ILE A 118 -2.86 -0.54 -7.29
C ILE A 118 -2.62 -0.87 -8.77
N LEU A 119 -2.81 -2.12 -9.17
CA LEU A 119 -2.59 -2.52 -10.56
C LEU A 119 -3.58 -1.85 -11.51
N ASP A 120 -4.80 -1.59 -11.03
CA ASP A 120 -5.82 -0.90 -11.84
C ASP A 120 -5.50 0.59 -12.01
N THR A 121 -4.91 1.23 -10.99
CA THR A 121 -4.51 2.65 -11.09
C THR A 121 -3.40 2.85 -12.11
N VAL A 122 -2.44 1.94 -12.18
CA VAL A 122 -1.35 2.00 -13.15
C VAL A 122 -1.91 1.85 -14.57
N GLN A 123 -2.84 0.93 -14.76
CA GLN A 123 -3.46 0.70 -16.06
C GLN A 123 -4.15 1.96 -16.58
N ASN A 124 -4.81 2.71 -15.71
CA ASN A 124 -5.46 3.97 -16.07
C ASN A 124 -4.45 5.06 -16.42
N ASN A 125 -3.23 5.01 -15.88
CA ASN A 125 -2.19 5.98 -16.14
C ASN A 125 -1.40 5.71 -17.42
N GLU A 126 -1.58 4.57 -18.05
CA GLU A 126 -0.90 4.21 -19.29
C GLU A 126 -1.52 4.86 -20.53
N ASP A 127 -2.74 5.32 -20.44
CA ASP A 127 -3.41 5.97 -21.55
C ASP A 127 -2.79 7.34 -21.83
N PRO A 128 -2.36 7.58 -23.09
CA PRO A 128 -1.79 8.86 -23.46
C PRO A 128 -2.82 9.98 -23.42
#